data_0a2aab20410a1ef770b91941c791a6ef
#
_entry.id   0a2aab20410a1ef770b91941c791a6ef
#
_cell.length_a   1.000
_cell.length_b   1.000
_cell.length_c   1.000
_cell.angle_alpha   90.00
_cell.angle_beta   90.00
_cell.angle_gamma   90.00
#
_symmetry.space_group_name_H-M   'P 1'
#
loop_
_entity.id
_entity.type
_entity.pdbx_description
1 polymer ?
#
loop_
_entity_poly.entity_id
_entity_poly.type
_entity_poly.pdbx_seq_one_letter_code
_entity_poly.pdbx_strand_id
1 'polypeptide(L)'
;MRLAISSKLMTTLLLLLISGQLSANDDQHKPENRDGYDKSKDIGAKAPKGADVPFDGTMKSVQSNWQMWPKADMAVTWSIVDSPTGGGKVLMTNGGKRWGTHDLVTRKKYTDFEGHVEFVMMGGRDDGKVEGYANSGVYLQNRYELQIESPKGKDIKDPYNWKIGPHGIGAFCMERVPDQNAWRPNGQWQSFHFRFKAARWDGDKSIELARATVWWNGLKIHDNVPIKHANGGVKVGPTAEGLKLQEHGQDVRYRNIWVMEK
;
A
#
# COMPACT_ATOMS: atom_id res chain seq x y z
N MET A 1 7.28 -64.33 16.63
CA MET A 1 6.34 -63.24 16.93
C MET A 1 6.92 -61.96 16.31
N ARG A 2 6.44 -61.55 15.14
CA ARG A 2 6.92 -60.35 14.43
C ARG A 2 6.00 -59.18 14.77
N LEU A 3 6.53 -58.16 15.42
CA LEU A 3 5.79 -56.92 15.65
C LEU A 3 5.65 -56.13 14.31
N ALA A 4 4.43 -55.98 13.85
CA ALA A 4 4.11 -55.07 12.78
C ALA A 4 4.05 -53.64 13.35
N ILE A 5 5.07 -52.81 13.06
CA ILE A 5 5.06 -51.38 13.38
C ILE A 5 4.12 -50.71 12.35
N SER A 6 3.06 -50.10 12.85
CA SER A 6 2.00 -49.48 12.09
C SER A 6 2.53 -48.37 11.20
N SER A 7 2.29 -48.50 9.89
CA SER A 7 2.62 -47.49 8.86
C SER A 7 2.00 -46.11 9.08
N LYS A 8 1.00 -45.98 9.96
CA LYS A 8 0.34 -44.73 10.28
C LYS A 8 1.20 -43.75 11.13
N LEU A 9 2.13 -44.29 11.95
CA LEU A 9 2.98 -43.44 12.81
C LEU A 9 4.07 -42.73 12.01
N MET A 10 4.55 -43.37 10.92
CA MET A 10 5.60 -42.82 10.08
C MET A 10 5.10 -41.71 9.15
N THR A 11 3.84 -41.81 8.70
CA THR A 11 3.22 -40.79 7.84
C THR A 11 2.92 -39.48 8.63
N THR A 12 2.52 -39.62 9.90
CA THR A 12 2.23 -38.46 10.75
C THR A 12 3.50 -37.70 11.16
N LEU A 13 4.61 -38.41 11.37
CA LEU A 13 5.90 -37.79 11.70
C LEU A 13 6.51 -37.06 10.49
N LEU A 14 6.34 -37.60 9.28
CA LEU A 14 6.82 -36.97 8.04
C LEU A 14 6.00 -35.71 7.69
N LEU A 15 4.69 -35.71 7.93
CA LEU A 15 3.83 -34.55 7.76
C LEU A 15 4.13 -33.42 8.74
N LEU A 16 4.48 -33.75 9.99
CA LEU A 16 4.90 -32.76 10.99
C LEU A 16 6.25 -32.12 10.68
N LEU A 17 7.19 -32.87 10.09
CA LEU A 17 8.48 -32.33 9.66
C LEU A 17 8.34 -31.41 8.43
N ILE A 18 7.46 -31.73 7.49
CA ILE A 18 7.19 -30.90 6.32
C ILE A 18 6.45 -29.61 6.70
N SER A 19 5.49 -29.69 7.62
CA SER A 19 4.78 -28.50 8.11
C SER A 19 5.69 -27.58 8.94
N GLY A 20 6.61 -28.10 9.70
CA GLY A 20 7.61 -27.34 10.44
C GLY A 20 8.63 -26.65 9.55
N GLN A 21 9.07 -27.27 8.47
CA GLN A 21 9.99 -26.67 7.50
C GLN A 21 9.34 -25.58 6.65
N LEU A 22 8.08 -25.73 6.24
CA LEU A 22 7.32 -24.69 5.58
C LEU A 22 7.10 -23.46 6.48
N SER A 23 6.81 -23.67 7.76
CA SER A 23 6.65 -22.59 8.74
C SER A 23 7.95 -21.83 9.03
N ALA A 24 9.10 -22.50 9.09
CA ALA A 24 10.39 -21.87 9.35
C ALA A 24 10.90 -21.07 8.13
N ASN A 25 10.66 -21.55 6.92
CA ASN A 25 10.96 -20.80 5.69
C ASN A 25 10.05 -19.57 5.53
N ASP A 26 8.80 -19.69 5.92
CA ASP A 26 7.82 -18.59 5.85
C ASP A 26 8.23 -17.42 6.74
N ASP A 27 8.80 -17.68 7.92
CA ASP A 27 9.22 -16.66 8.87
C ASP A 27 10.44 -15.85 8.38
N GLN A 28 11.37 -16.44 7.67
CA GLN A 28 12.56 -15.74 7.16
C GLN A 28 12.23 -14.70 6.07
N HIS A 29 11.11 -14.88 5.38
CA HIS A 29 10.70 -13.97 4.30
C HIS A 29 9.84 -12.80 4.77
N LYS A 30 9.37 -12.83 6.02
CA LYS A 30 8.61 -11.70 6.57
C LYS A 30 9.46 -10.44 6.63
N PRO A 31 8.91 -9.26 6.27
CA PRO A 31 9.65 -8.02 6.26
C PRO A 31 10.45 -7.75 7.53
N GLU A 32 9.85 -7.99 8.69
CA GLU A 32 10.43 -7.73 10.01
C GLU A 32 11.67 -8.60 10.35
N ASN A 33 11.87 -9.70 9.62
CA ASN A 33 12.98 -10.63 9.81
C ASN A 33 14.11 -10.42 8.78
N ARG A 34 14.02 -9.39 7.96
CA ARG A 34 14.97 -9.13 6.87
C ARG A 34 15.90 -7.96 7.19
N ASP A 35 17.12 -8.03 6.63
CA ASP A 35 18.10 -6.97 6.75
C ASP A 35 17.57 -5.65 6.16
N GLY A 36 17.83 -4.55 6.88
CA GLY A 36 17.35 -3.24 6.47
C GLY A 36 15.91 -2.92 6.89
N TYR A 37 15.27 -3.77 7.69
CA TYR A 37 13.99 -3.47 8.29
C TYR A 37 14.08 -2.32 9.30
N ASP A 38 13.19 -1.34 9.17
CA ASP A 38 13.02 -0.22 10.08
C ASP A 38 11.58 -0.21 10.63
N LYS A 39 11.44 -0.64 11.88
CA LYS A 39 10.14 -0.69 12.57
C LYS A 39 9.46 0.68 12.64
N SER A 40 10.20 1.78 12.65
CA SER A 40 9.62 3.13 12.69
C SER A 40 8.92 3.51 11.38
N LYS A 41 9.09 2.75 10.33
CA LYS A 41 8.51 2.92 8.98
C LYS A 41 7.46 1.85 8.64
N ASP A 42 7.18 0.96 9.57
CA ASP A 42 6.17 -0.10 9.43
C ASP A 42 4.82 0.30 10.05
N ILE A 43 3.92 -0.66 10.12
CA ILE A 43 2.60 -0.53 10.75
C ILE A 43 2.73 0.04 12.17
N GLY A 44 1.88 1.02 12.49
CA GLY A 44 1.90 1.73 13.76
C GLY A 44 2.89 2.89 13.83
N ALA A 45 3.53 3.26 12.70
CA ALA A 45 4.36 4.46 12.64
C ALA A 45 3.57 5.69 13.09
N LYS A 46 4.06 6.36 14.14
CA LYS A 46 3.36 7.50 14.74
C LYS A 46 3.57 8.76 13.90
N ALA A 47 2.50 9.53 13.73
CA ALA A 47 2.59 10.86 13.14
C ALA A 47 3.54 11.75 13.97
N PRO A 48 4.54 12.40 13.34
CA PRO A 48 5.37 13.38 14.01
C PRO A 48 4.54 14.57 14.53
N LYS A 49 5.05 15.25 15.55
CA LYS A 49 4.42 16.50 16.01
C LYS A 49 4.35 17.51 14.86
N GLY A 50 3.15 18.02 14.59
CA GLY A 50 2.89 18.98 13.52
C GLY A 50 2.58 18.35 12.15
N ALA A 51 2.54 17.03 12.05
CA ALA A 51 2.05 16.38 10.84
C ALA A 51 0.53 16.59 10.67
N ASP A 52 0.11 16.71 9.43
CA ASP A 52 -1.30 16.62 9.08
C ASP A 52 -1.78 15.18 9.20
N VAL A 53 -2.93 14.98 9.85
CA VAL A 53 -3.61 13.69 9.95
C VAL A 53 -4.96 13.83 9.26
N PRO A 54 -5.04 13.61 7.93
CA PRO A 54 -6.25 13.88 7.17
C PRO A 54 -7.40 12.90 7.44
N PHE A 55 -7.12 11.78 8.12
CA PHE A 55 -8.13 10.81 8.54
C PHE A 55 -7.93 10.42 10.01
N ASP A 56 -8.93 10.69 10.84
CA ASP A 56 -8.96 10.41 12.28
C ASP A 56 -9.96 9.31 12.68
N GLY A 57 -10.51 8.59 11.71
CA GLY A 57 -11.54 7.57 11.91
C GLY A 57 -12.97 8.10 11.76
N THR A 58 -13.18 9.38 11.44
CA THR A 58 -14.51 9.99 11.32
C THR A 58 -14.81 10.47 9.92
N MET A 59 -16.10 10.45 9.53
CA MET A 59 -16.56 11.03 8.27
C MET A 59 -16.35 12.56 8.25
N LYS A 60 -16.38 13.21 9.40
CA LYS A 60 -16.09 14.65 9.52
C LYS A 60 -14.66 14.96 9.03
N SER A 61 -13.66 14.20 9.46
CA SER A 61 -12.28 14.39 8.99
C SER A 61 -12.15 14.15 7.49
N VAL A 62 -12.86 13.16 6.96
CA VAL A 62 -12.86 12.89 5.51
C VAL A 62 -13.44 14.08 4.74
N GLN A 63 -14.62 14.57 5.12
CA GLN A 63 -15.27 15.70 4.46
C GLN A 63 -14.46 17.00 4.55
N SER A 64 -13.75 17.21 5.67
CA SER A 64 -12.93 18.40 5.89
C SER A 64 -11.61 18.37 5.13
N ASN A 65 -10.95 17.20 5.03
CA ASN A 65 -9.57 17.11 4.56
C ASN A 65 -9.44 16.52 3.16
N TRP A 66 -10.48 15.87 2.64
CA TRP A 66 -10.47 15.21 1.34
C TRP A 66 -11.53 15.77 0.40
N GLN A 67 -11.32 15.56 -0.86
CA GLN A 67 -12.30 15.79 -1.92
C GLN A 67 -12.24 14.65 -2.93
N MET A 68 -13.32 14.48 -3.67
CA MET A 68 -13.36 13.51 -4.77
C MET A 68 -12.52 14.00 -5.93
N TRP A 69 -11.92 13.05 -6.65
CA TRP A 69 -11.17 13.31 -7.86
C TRP A 69 -11.78 12.53 -9.03
N PRO A 70 -11.93 13.10 -10.24
CA PRO A 70 -11.56 14.50 -10.59
C PRO A 70 -12.63 15.56 -10.25
N LYS A 71 -13.74 15.18 -9.64
CA LYS A 71 -14.90 16.07 -9.37
C LYS A 71 -14.91 16.52 -7.91
N ALA A 72 -14.22 17.60 -7.61
CA ALA A 72 -14.03 18.12 -6.26
C ALA A 72 -15.33 18.59 -5.56
N ASP A 73 -16.37 18.90 -6.32
CA ASP A 73 -17.70 19.30 -5.85
C ASP A 73 -18.62 18.11 -5.52
N MET A 74 -18.24 16.90 -5.92
CA MET A 74 -19.00 15.71 -5.63
C MET A 74 -18.90 15.35 -4.15
N ALA A 75 -20.01 14.91 -3.57
CA ALA A 75 -20.02 14.36 -2.21
C ALA A 75 -19.07 13.13 -2.13
N VAL A 76 -18.38 13.02 -0.99
CA VAL A 76 -17.52 11.85 -0.74
C VAL A 76 -18.35 10.58 -0.70
N THR A 77 -17.96 9.60 -1.51
CA THR A 77 -18.66 8.32 -1.64
C THR A 77 -18.00 7.18 -0.86
N TRP A 78 -16.79 7.39 -0.38
CA TRP A 78 -16.08 6.39 0.43
C TRP A 78 -16.75 6.20 1.79
N SER A 79 -16.65 4.98 2.32
CA SER A 79 -17.31 4.58 3.56
C SER A 79 -16.33 4.49 4.72
N ILE A 80 -16.83 4.63 5.93
CA ILE A 80 -16.10 4.33 7.16
C ILE A 80 -16.69 3.04 7.74
N VAL A 81 -15.84 2.04 7.91
CA VAL A 81 -16.20 0.72 8.42
C VAL A 81 -15.33 0.34 9.62
N ASP A 82 -15.69 -0.74 10.30
CA ASP A 82 -14.82 -1.32 11.32
C ASP A 82 -13.57 -1.93 10.68
N SER A 83 -12.44 -1.78 11.36
CA SER A 83 -11.20 -2.44 10.96
C SER A 83 -11.37 -3.96 10.95
N PRO A 84 -10.93 -4.68 9.91
CA PRO A 84 -11.08 -6.12 9.83
C PRO A 84 -10.30 -6.88 10.92
N THR A 85 -9.34 -6.21 11.56
CA THR A 85 -8.51 -6.79 12.63
C THR A 85 -8.79 -6.16 13.99
N GLY A 86 -9.89 -5.39 14.13
CA GLY A 86 -10.16 -4.58 15.31
C GLY A 86 -9.35 -3.29 15.37
N GLY A 87 -9.48 -2.53 16.45
CA GLY A 87 -8.66 -1.32 16.68
C GLY A 87 -9.20 -0.03 16.07
N GLY A 88 -10.50 0.06 15.75
CA GLY A 88 -11.15 1.31 15.36
C GLY A 88 -11.76 1.33 13.97
N LYS A 89 -12.04 2.52 13.49
CA LYS A 89 -12.66 2.77 12.19
C LYS A 89 -11.60 2.99 11.11
N VAL A 90 -11.90 2.55 9.90
CA VAL A 90 -11.04 2.66 8.72
C VAL A 90 -11.81 3.20 7.53
N LEU A 91 -11.11 3.88 6.67
CA LEU A 91 -11.65 4.39 5.42
C LEU A 91 -11.63 3.28 4.36
N MET A 92 -12.75 3.04 3.71
CA MET A 92 -12.90 1.98 2.72
C MET A 92 -13.24 2.57 1.36
N THR A 93 -12.57 2.09 0.30
CA THR A 93 -12.97 2.34 -1.08
C THR A 93 -14.43 1.97 -1.27
N ASN A 94 -15.17 2.74 -2.05
CA ASN A 94 -16.63 2.51 -2.16
C ASN A 94 -17.04 1.35 -3.09
N GLY A 95 -16.05 0.70 -3.76
CA GLY A 95 -16.29 -0.31 -4.77
C GLY A 95 -16.96 0.23 -6.00
N GLY A 96 -16.54 1.40 -6.39
CA GLY A 96 -17.10 2.09 -7.52
C GLY A 96 -17.30 1.14 -8.71
N LYS A 97 -18.43 1.26 -9.36
CA LYS A 97 -18.74 0.49 -10.58
C LYS A 97 -17.82 0.87 -11.75
N ARG A 98 -17.03 1.92 -11.59
CA ARG A 98 -16.13 2.46 -12.63
C ARG A 98 -14.89 3.04 -12.00
N TRP A 99 -13.75 2.37 -12.15
CA TRP A 99 -12.46 2.83 -11.67
C TRP A 99 -12.05 4.20 -12.24
N GLY A 100 -11.23 4.96 -11.50
CA GLY A 100 -10.67 6.25 -11.91
C GLY A 100 -11.66 7.42 -11.86
N THR A 101 -12.85 7.25 -11.28
CA THR A 101 -13.85 8.32 -11.22
C THR A 101 -14.21 8.74 -9.79
N HIS A 102 -13.69 8.03 -8.79
CA HIS A 102 -14.09 8.19 -7.40
C HIS A 102 -12.89 8.15 -6.44
N ASP A 103 -11.72 8.60 -6.91
CA ASP A 103 -10.53 8.70 -6.07
C ASP A 103 -10.72 9.78 -5.00
N LEU A 104 -10.02 9.65 -3.88
CA LEU A 104 -9.92 10.70 -2.87
C LEU A 104 -8.56 11.40 -2.99
N VAL A 105 -8.56 12.73 -2.99
CA VAL A 105 -7.35 13.54 -2.91
C VAL A 105 -7.45 14.52 -1.74
N THR A 106 -6.35 14.73 -1.01
CA THR A 106 -6.34 15.71 0.08
C THR A 106 -6.57 17.13 -0.46
N ARG A 107 -7.37 17.93 0.28
CA ARG A 107 -7.56 19.36 -0.04
C ARG A 107 -6.27 20.15 0.15
N LYS A 108 -5.53 19.83 1.22
CA LYS A 108 -4.18 20.35 1.43
C LYS A 108 -3.24 19.76 0.38
N LYS A 109 -2.41 20.64 -0.18
CA LYS A 109 -1.41 20.31 -1.20
C LYS A 109 -0.02 20.39 -0.56
N TYR A 110 0.90 19.56 -1.04
CA TYR A 110 2.24 19.41 -0.49
C TYR A 110 3.29 19.50 -1.61
N THR A 111 4.45 20.07 -1.27
CA THR A 111 5.60 20.13 -2.18
C THR A 111 6.58 19.01 -1.85
N ASP A 112 7.43 19.23 -0.87
CA ASP A 112 8.32 18.19 -0.33
C ASP A 112 7.71 17.67 0.97
N PHE A 113 7.61 16.38 1.14
CA PHE A 113 6.96 15.83 2.32
C PHE A 113 7.41 14.42 2.67
N GLU A 114 7.24 14.08 3.93
CA GLU A 114 7.29 12.72 4.45
C GLU A 114 5.86 12.29 4.78
N GLY A 115 5.51 11.05 4.51
CA GLY A 115 4.17 10.57 4.80
C GLY A 115 4.13 9.09 5.07
N HIS A 116 3.00 8.67 5.61
CA HIS A 116 2.71 7.29 5.95
C HIS A 116 1.26 6.97 5.64
N VAL A 117 1.02 5.78 5.11
CA VAL A 117 -0.31 5.26 4.81
C VAL A 117 -0.32 3.78 5.14
N GLU A 118 -1.26 3.37 6.01
CA GLU A 118 -1.54 1.95 6.19
C GLU A 118 -2.74 1.53 5.37
N PHE A 119 -2.65 0.36 4.76
CA PHE A 119 -3.71 -0.21 3.95
C PHE A 119 -3.85 -1.71 4.14
N VAL A 120 -5.04 -2.24 3.89
CA VAL A 120 -5.31 -3.67 3.83
C VAL A 120 -6.12 -3.99 2.59
N MET A 121 -5.66 -4.98 1.85
CA MET A 121 -6.35 -5.51 0.67
C MET A 121 -7.30 -6.61 1.11
N MET A 122 -8.60 -6.46 0.85
CA MET A 122 -9.64 -7.42 1.25
C MET A 122 -10.08 -8.34 0.10
N GLY A 123 -9.51 -8.14 -1.09
CA GLY A 123 -9.86 -8.94 -2.27
C GLY A 123 -11.04 -8.37 -3.06
N GLY A 124 -11.56 -9.19 -3.98
CA GLY A 124 -12.73 -8.80 -4.77
C GLY A 124 -13.99 -8.77 -3.93
N ARG A 125 -14.88 -7.84 -4.23
CA ARG A 125 -16.14 -7.65 -3.46
C ARG A 125 -17.17 -8.73 -3.68
N ASP A 126 -17.10 -9.41 -4.84
CA ASP A 126 -18.20 -10.24 -5.32
C ASP A 126 -18.29 -11.61 -4.64
N ASP A 127 -17.25 -12.03 -3.89
CA ASP A 127 -17.21 -13.35 -3.27
C ASP A 127 -17.01 -13.34 -1.74
N GLY A 128 -16.84 -12.16 -1.14
CA GLY A 128 -16.60 -12.02 0.30
C GLY A 128 -15.31 -12.70 0.81
N LYS A 129 -14.47 -13.18 -0.08
CA LYS A 129 -13.22 -13.87 0.25
C LYS A 129 -12.07 -12.88 0.26
N VAL A 130 -11.24 -12.99 1.29
CA VAL A 130 -9.99 -12.20 1.43
C VAL A 130 -8.95 -12.59 0.35
N GLU A 131 -9.16 -13.68 -0.37
CA GLU A 131 -8.23 -14.26 -1.36
C GLU A 131 -8.38 -13.68 -2.78
N GLY A 132 -9.27 -12.73 -3.01
CA GLY A 132 -9.49 -12.15 -4.33
C GLY A 132 -8.43 -11.12 -4.73
N TYR A 133 -8.47 -10.74 -6.01
CA TYR A 133 -7.67 -9.64 -6.55
C TYR A 133 -8.08 -8.30 -5.94
N ALA A 134 -7.12 -7.52 -5.48
CA ALA A 134 -7.32 -6.15 -5.03
C ALA A 134 -6.37 -5.19 -5.75
N ASN A 135 -6.87 -4.02 -6.08
CA ASN A 135 -6.11 -2.96 -6.72
C ASN A 135 -6.52 -1.59 -6.17
N SER A 136 -5.53 -0.76 -5.94
CA SER A 136 -5.62 0.63 -5.54
C SER A 136 -4.27 1.30 -5.77
N GLY A 137 -4.08 2.54 -5.31
CA GLY A 137 -2.79 3.24 -5.40
C GLY A 137 -2.72 4.42 -4.44
N VAL A 138 -1.52 4.72 -3.98
CA VAL A 138 -1.19 5.96 -3.26
C VAL A 138 -0.42 6.86 -4.21
N TYR A 139 -0.97 8.02 -4.54
CA TYR A 139 -0.34 8.96 -5.48
C TYR A 139 0.31 10.11 -4.76
N LEU A 140 1.61 10.21 -4.88
CA LEU A 140 2.38 11.35 -4.39
C LEU A 140 2.12 12.54 -5.31
N GLN A 141 1.66 13.66 -4.73
CA GLN A 141 1.21 14.85 -5.47
C GLN A 141 0.16 14.56 -6.56
N ASN A 142 -0.77 13.61 -6.34
CA ASN A 142 -1.78 13.25 -7.35
C ASN A 142 -1.18 12.96 -8.76
N ARG A 143 0.11 12.62 -8.82
CA ARG A 143 0.90 12.40 -10.03
C ARG A 143 1.53 11.02 -10.08
N TYR A 144 2.29 10.67 -9.05
CA TYR A 144 3.21 9.54 -9.05
C TYR A 144 2.63 8.41 -8.22
N GLU A 145 2.16 7.38 -8.90
CA GLU A 145 1.51 6.24 -8.27
C GLU A 145 2.51 5.29 -7.63
N LEU A 146 2.34 5.09 -6.34
CA LEU A 146 2.87 3.95 -5.63
C LEU A 146 1.78 2.88 -5.60
N GLN A 147 1.96 1.83 -6.39
CA GLN A 147 0.94 0.83 -6.70
C GLN A 147 0.57 -0.04 -5.50
N ILE A 148 -0.72 -0.30 -5.35
CA ILE A 148 -1.29 -1.30 -4.46
C ILE A 148 -2.00 -2.32 -5.35
N GLU A 149 -1.39 -3.48 -5.57
CA GLU A 149 -1.99 -4.54 -6.36
C GLU A 149 -1.64 -5.89 -5.74
N SER A 150 -2.66 -6.67 -5.38
CA SER A 150 -2.41 -8.03 -4.94
C SER A 150 -1.95 -8.90 -6.11
N PRO A 151 -1.15 -9.93 -5.84
CA PRO A 151 -0.71 -10.86 -6.86
C PRO A 151 -1.90 -11.46 -7.63
N LYS A 152 -1.80 -11.53 -8.96
CA LYS A 152 -2.81 -12.17 -9.81
C LYS A 152 -2.56 -13.67 -9.89
N GLY A 153 -3.59 -14.45 -9.56
CA GLY A 153 -3.63 -15.90 -9.82
C GLY A 153 -3.37 -16.78 -8.62
N LYS A 154 -3.85 -18.02 -8.73
CA LYS A 154 -3.75 -19.06 -7.69
C LYS A 154 -2.35 -19.68 -7.57
N ASP A 155 -1.38 -19.27 -8.39
CA ASP A 155 -0.10 -19.95 -8.58
C ASP A 155 1.07 -19.30 -7.83
N ILE A 156 0.79 -18.42 -6.87
CA ILE A 156 1.85 -17.90 -6.03
C ILE A 156 2.18 -18.94 -4.97
N LYS A 157 3.04 -19.90 -5.38
CA LYS A 157 3.53 -20.93 -4.49
C LYS A 157 4.37 -20.40 -3.34
N ASP A 158 4.98 -19.25 -3.55
CA ASP A 158 5.77 -18.53 -2.54
C ASP A 158 5.44 -17.03 -2.64
N PRO A 159 4.56 -16.53 -1.77
CA PRO A 159 4.13 -15.15 -1.79
C PRO A 159 5.25 -14.15 -1.51
N TYR A 160 6.36 -14.58 -0.93
CA TYR A 160 7.47 -13.72 -0.58
C TYR A 160 8.55 -13.66 -1.67
N ASN A 161 8.65 -14.69 -2.54
CA ASN A 161 9.59 -14.73 -3.66
C ASN A 161 8.93 -14.42 -5.02
N TRP A 162 7.70 -13.96 -5.00
CA TRP A 162 7.03 -13.52 -6.21
C TRP A 162 7.76 -12.31 -6.83
N LYS A 163 8.05 -12.42 -8.13
CA LYS A 163 8.66 -11.34 -8.90
C LYS A 163 7.62 -10.26 -9.21
N ILE A 164 7.80 -9.10 -8.61
CA ILE A 164 6.92 -7.95 -8.80
C ILE A 164 7.16 -7.35 -10.19
N GLY A 165 6.09 -7.22 -10.96
CA GLY A 165 6.10 -6.57 -12.27
C GLY A 165 5.91 -5.06 -12.18
N PRO A 166 5.93 -4.36 -13.33
CA PRO A 166 5.84 -2.89 -13.38
C PRO A 166 4.48 -2.32 -12.92
N HIS A 167 3.45 -3.15 -12.82
CA HIS A 167 2.15 -2.81 -12.22
C HIS A 167 1.95 -3.40 -10.82
N GLY A 168 2.93 -4.11 -10.28
CA GLY A 168 2.77 -4.77 -9.00
C GLY A 168 2.95 -3.84 -7.82
N ILE A 169 2.52 -4.33 -6.65
CA ILE A 169 2.57 -3.57 -5.40
C ILE A 169 3.97 -3.01 -5.11
N GLY A 170 4.02 -1.78 -4.63
CA GLY A 170 5.27 -1.07 -4.31
C GLY A 170 6.01 -0.52 -5.53
N ALA A 171 5.58 -0.83 -6.77
CA ALA A 171 6.15 -0.18 -7.95
C ALA A 171 5.70 1.28 -8.05
N PHE A 172 6.60 2.17 -8.51
CA PHE A 172 6.15 3.36 -9.22
C PHE A 172 5.62 2.87 -10.55
N CYS A 173 4.29 2.89 -10.67
CA CYS A 173 3.54 2.22 -11.72
C CYS A 173 4.11 2.50 -13.12
N MET A 174 4.44 1.43 -13.86
CA MET A 174 5.04 1.45 -15.18
C MET A 174 6.44 2.06 -15.28
N GLU A 175 7.03 2.52 -14.19
CA GLU A 175 8.33 3.20 -14.24
C GLU A 175 9.44 2.44 -13.50
N ARG A 176 9.17 1.98 -12.26
CA ARG A 176 10.18 1.29 -11.46
C ARG A 176 9.57 0.25 -10.53
N VAL A 177 10.05 -0.97 -10.61
CA VAL A 177 9.71 -2.04 -9.66
C VAL A 177 10.45 -1.83 -8.32
N PRO A 178 9.91 -2.32 -7.20
CA PRO A 178 10.59 -2.26 -5.92
C PRO A 178 11.84 -3.14 -5.90
N ASP A 179 12.86 -2.70 -5.17
CA ASP A 179 14.12 -3.43 -5.02
C ASP A 179 13.95 -4.71 -4.18
N GLN A 180 12.92 -4.76 -3.34
CA GLN A 180 12.60 -5.88 -2.45
C GLN A 180 11.08 -6.14 -2.44
N ASN A 181 10.70 -7.41 -2.29
CA ASN A 181 9.33 -7.80 -2.03
C ASN A 181 9.08 -7.84 -0.52
N ALA A 182 8.28 -6.91 -0.01
CA ALA A 182 7.90 -6.84 1.40
C ALA A 182 6.42 -7.20 1.63
N TRP A 183 5.80 -7.94 0.71
CA TRP A 183 4.38 -8.21 0.70
C TRP A 183 3.93 -9.00 1.95
N ARG A 184 2.76 -8.64 2.45
CA ARG A 184 1.98 -9.41 3.42
C ARG A 184 0.68 -9.88 2.76
N PRO A 185 0.18 -11.09 3.06
CA PRO A 185 -1.06 -11.60 2.49
C PRO A 185 -2.25 -10.66 2.59
N ASN A 186 -3.19 -10.79 1.66
CA ASN A 186 -4.47 -10.10 1.75
C ASN A 186 -5.11 -10.35 3.13
N GLY A 187 -5.85 -9.37 3.63
CA GLY A 187 -6.40 -9.40 4.99
C GLY A 187 -5.40 -8.97 6.08
N GLN A 188 -4.13 -8.88 5.78
CA GLN A 188 -3.12 -8.32 6.68
C GLN A 188 -2.85 -6.86 6.33
N TRP A 189 -2.68 -6.03 7.38
CA TRP A 189 -2.28 -4.64 7.22
C TRP A 189 -0.89 -4.53 6.62
N GLN A 190 -0.73 -3.57 5.75
CA GLN A 190 0.51 -3.18 5.12
C GLN A 190 0.71 -1.68 5.28
N SER A 191 1.93 -1.21 5.09
CA SER A 191 2.27 0.20 5.18
C SER A 191 3.15 0.64 4.03
N PHE A 192 2.89 1.84 3.51
CA PHE A 192 3.86 2.63 2.80
C PHE A 192 4.28 3.81 3.67
N HIS A 193 5.57 3.95 3.88
CA HIS A 193 6.18 5.14 4.43
C HIS A 193 7.09 5.73 3.35
N PHE A 194 7.03 7.03 3.13
CA PHE A 194 7.74 7.65 2.02
C PHE A 194 8.27 9.05 2.37
N ARG A 195 9.42 9.38 1.78
CA ARG A 195 9.94 10.74 1.67
C ARG A 195 9.91 11.12 0.22
N PHE A 196 9.27 12.24 -0.09
CA PHE A 196 9.08 12.73 -1.44
C PHE A 196 9.68 14.12 -1.59
N LYS A 197 10.47 14.29 -2.64
CA LYS A 197 11.00 15.58 -3.12
C LYS A 197 10.36 15.86 -4.47
N ALA A 198 9.63 16.97 -4.58
CA ALA A 198 9.00 17.38 -5.84
C ALA A 198 10.04 17.72 -6.90
N ALA A 199 9.65 17.63 -8.17
CA ALA A 199 10.43 18.13 -9.29
C ALA A 199 10.72 19.63 -9.11
N ARG A 200 11.88 20.09 -9.56
CA ARG A 200 12.25 21.51 -9.56
C ARG A 200 12.15 22.07 -10.97
N TRP A 201 11.76 23.32 -11.03
CA TRP A 201 11.40 23.99 -12.25
C TRP A 201 12.05 25.37 -12.33
N ASP A 202 12.44 25.74 -13.55
CA ASP A 202 12.82 27.10 -13.93
C ASP A 202 11.86 27.53 -15.03
N GLY A 203 10.87 28.37 -14.67
CA GLY A 203 9.70 28.60 -15.50
C GLY A 203 8.98 27.29 -15.85
N ASP A 204 8.82 27.01 -17.12
CA ASP A 204 8.19 25.77 -17.62
C ASP A 204 9.20 24.61 -17.84
N LYS A 205 10.47 24.82 -17.57
CA LYS A 205 11.52 23.82 -17.76
C LYS A 205 11.76 23.05 -16.46
N SER A 206 11.60 21.73 -16.51
CA SER A 206 12.04 20.85 -15.40
C SER A 206 13.56 20.83 -15.35
N ILE A 207 14.13 21.20 -14.20
CA ILE A 207 15.59 21.20 -13.92
C ILE A 207 16.02 20.06 -13.00
N GLU A 208 15.11 19.52 -12.17
CA GLU A 208 15.29 18.29 -11.40
C GLU A 208 14.04 17.45 -11.46
N LEU A 209 14.20 16.13 -11.59
CA LEU A 209 13.09 15.18 -11.48
C LEU A 209 12.61 15.09 -10.03
N ALA A 210 11.34 14.73 -9.85
CA ALA A 210 10.84 14.29 -8.55
C ALA A 210 11.63 13.06 -8.08
N ARG A 211 11.80 12.91 -6.77
CA ARG A 211 12.51 11.78 -6.17
C ARG A 211 11.75 11.23 -4.96
N ALA A 212 11.87 9.93 -4.73
CA ALA A 212 11.29 9.33 -3.55
C ALA A 212 12.21 8.27 -2.92
N THR A 213 12.14 8.21 -1.59
CA THR A 213 12.57 7.05 -0.80
C THR A 213 11.33 6.43 -0.20
N VAL A 214 11.14 5.12 -0.37
CA VAL A 214 9.94 4.42 0.07
C VAL A 214 10.32 3.19 0.87
N TRP A 215 9.63 3.01 1.99
CA TRP A 215 9.61 1.79 2.78
C TRP A 215 8.24 1.13 2.64
N TRP A 216 8.23 -0.15 2.35
CA TRP A 216 7.04 -0.98 2.35
C TRP A 216 7.16 -2.01 3.47
N ASN A 217 6.21 -1.97 4.41
CA ASN A 217 6.24 -2.81 5.61
C ASN A 217 7.59 -2.75 6.35
N GLY A 218 8.16 -1.54 6.49
CA GLY A 218 9.44 -1.30 7.14
C GLY A 218 10.68 -1.57 6.29
N LEU A 219 10.58 -2.29 5.17
CA LEU A 219 11.71 -2.50 4.27
C LEU A 219 11.84 -1.38 3.24
N LYS A 220 13.04 -0.84 3.07
CA LYS A 220 13.32 0.16 2.05
C LYS A 220 13.28 -0.49 0.67
N ILE A 221 12.30 -0.12 -0.14
CA ILE A 221 12.07 -0.66 -1.48
C ILE A 221 12.49 0.29 -2.60
N HIS A 222 12.64 1.58 -2.31
CA HIS A 222 13.20 2.59 -3.19
C HIS A 222 14.08 3.52 -2.37
N ASP A 223 15.29 3.83 -2.85
CA ASP A 223 16.21 4.73 -2.16
C ASP A 223 16.55 5.93 -3.05
N ASN A 224 15.93 7.08 -2.74
CA ASN A 224 16.12 8.34 -3.45
C ASN A 224 16.06 8.21 -4.98
N VAL A 225 15.10 7.42 -5.46
CA VAL A 225 14.93 7.14 -6.89
C VAL A 225 14.29 8.31 -7.63
N PRO A 226 14.74 8.67 -8.84
CA PRO A 226 14.05 9.65 -9.67
C PRO A 226 12.75 9.08 -10.21
N ILE A 227 11.73 9.93 -10.35
CA ILE A 227 10.44 9.59 -10.92
C ILE A 227 10.14 10.59 -12.04
N LYS A 228 9.94 10.07 -13.24
CA LYS A 228 9.83 10.90 -14.45
C LYS A 228 8.40 11.10 -14.91
N HIS A 229 7.57 10.08 -14.84
CA HIS A 229 6.25 10.08 -15.45
C HIS A 229 5.13 10.16 -14.41
N ALA A 230 4.17 11.05 -14.66
CA ALA A 230 2.92 11.09 -13.94
C ALA A 230 1.91 10.15 -14.60
N ASN A 231 1.25 9.33 -13.79
CA ASN A 231 0.13 8.48 -14.21
C ASN A 231 -1.14 8.72 -13.37
N GLY A 232 -1.13 9.77 -12.55
CA GLY A 232 -2.16 10.04 -11.54
C GLY A 232 -3.32 10.92 -11.97
N GLY A 233 -3.29 11.53 -13.09
CA GLY A 233 -4.35 12.46 -13.55
C GLY A 233 -3.94 13.93 -13.56
N VAL A 234 -2.92 14.34 -12.80
CA VAL A 234 -2.27 15.65 -12.92
C VAL A 234 -0.94 15.46 -13.64
N LYS A 235 -0.70 16.29 -14.64
CA LYS A 235 0.58 16.28 -15.37
C LYS A 235 1.73 16.69 -14.46
N VAL A 236 2.93 16.21 -14.78
CA VAL A 236 4.16 16.69 -14.15
C VAL A 236 4.25 18.21 -14.33
N GLY A 237 4.50 18.93 -13.25
CA GLY A 237 4.49 20.39 -13.24
C GLY A 237 4.97 20.97 -11.90
N PRO A 238 5.14 22.31 -11.83
CA PRO A 238 5.73 23.00 -10.67
C PRO A 238 4.78 23.13 -9.48
N THR A 239 3.48 22.90 -9.66
CA THR A 239 2.48 23.12 -8.63
C THR A 239 2.51 22.03 -7.56
N ALA A 240 2.35 22.42 -6.29
CA ALA A 240 2.02 21.49 -5.22
C ALA A 240 0.68 20.80 -5.47
N GLU A 241 0.56 19.52 -5.13
CA GLU A 241 -0.68 18.77 -5.27
C GLU A 241 -0.92 17.83 -4.07
N GLY A 242 -2.15 17.34 -3.92
CA GLY A 242 -2.57 16.53 -2.79
C GLY A 242 -2.03 15.09 -2.83
N LEU A 243 -2.05 14.44 -1.69
CA LEU A 243 -1.94 12.98 -1.60
C LEU A 243 -3.26 12.38 -2.11
N LYS A 244 -3.19 11.39 -3.03
CA LYS A 244 -4.39 10.77 -3.56
C LYS A 244 -4.42 9.27 -3.25
N LEU A 245 -5.62 8.76 -2.96
CA LEU A 245 -5.94 7.34 -2.82
C LEU A 245 -6.87 6.94 -3.95
N GLN A 246 -6.56 5.85 -4.63
CA GLN A 246 -7.31 5.40 -5.81
C GLN A 246 -8.48 4.49 -5.44
N GLU A 247 -9.61 4.72 -6.09
CA GLU A 247 -10.73 3.77 -6.18
C GLU A 247 -10.58 2.94 -7.46
N HIS A 248 -10.49 1.63 -7.34
CA HIS A 248 -10.32 0.73 -8.49
C HIS A 248 -11.35 -0.41 -8.55
N GLY A 249 -12.44 -0.30 -7.81
CA GLY A 249 -13.53 -1.28 -7.81
C GLY A 249 -13.35 -2.45 -6.84
N GLN A 250 -12.24 -2.53 -6.13
CA GLN A 250 -11.97 -3.57 -5.12
C GLN A 250 -12.05 -3.00 -3.70
N ASP A 251 -12.20 -3.90 -2.70
CA ASP A 251 -12.19 -3.51 -1.28
C ASP A 251 -10.75 -3.36 -0.80
N VAL A 252 -10.30 -2.11 -0.74
CA VAL A 252 -9.05 -1.71 -0.07
C VAL A 252 -9.40 -0.71 1.03
N ARG A 253 -8.84 -0.92 2.21
CA ARG A 253 -9.14 -0.10 3.37
C ARG A 253 -7.89 0.58 3.88
N TYR A 254 -8.06 1.79 4.44
CA TYR A 254 -6.98 2.67 4.83
C TYR A 254 -7.13 3.16 6.25
N ARG A 255 -6.00 3.34 6.94
CA ARG A 255 -5.90 3.97 8.26
C ARG A 255 -4.53 4.59 8.45
N ASN A 256 -4.31 5.24 9.59
CA ASN A 256 -3.02 5.81 9.98
C ASN A 256 -2.35 6.58 8.83
N ILE A 257 -3.10 7.54 8.28
CA ILE A 257 -2.65 8.39 7.18
C ILE A 257 -2.15 9.71 7.78
N TRP A 258 -0.89 10.04 7.53
CA TRP A 258 -0.35 11.34 7.92
C TRP A 258 0.69 11.84 6.91
N VAL A 259 0.83 13.16 6.86
CA VAL A 259 1.77 13.87 5.98
C VAL A 259 2.46 14.97 6.75
N MET A 260 3.76 15.06 6.65
CA MET A 260 4.61 16.09 7.24
C MET A 260 5.38 16.82 6.15
N GLU A 261 5.04 18.07 5.91
CA GLU A 261 5.75 18.93 4.95
C GLU A 261 7.17 19.20 5.42
N LYS A 262 8.12 19.28 4.49
CA LYS A 262 9.55 19.45 4.77
C LYS A 262 10.08 20.80 4.27
#